data_e6cad407046765f12f9efd962162b196
#
_entry.id   e6cad407046765f12f9efd962162b196
#
_cell.length_a   1.000
_cell.length_b   1.000
_cell.length_c   1.000
_cell.angle_alpha   90.00
_cell.angle_beta   90.00
_cell.angle_gamma   90.00
#
_symmetry.space_group_name_H-M   'P 1'
#
loop_
_entity.id
_entity.type
_entity.pdbx_description
1 polymer ?
#
loop_
_entity_poly.entity_id
_entity_poly.type
_entity_poly.pdbx_seq_one_letter_code
_entity_poly.pdbx_strand_id
1 'polypeptide(L)'
;MGKIKQQFMDLNRETAMRLWNKSFGKDTKAVDFAGRTIAKGAYNDRNSEFGWNVDHILPQSRGGKTADHNLVCCHILTNDEKADKFPGFVANNKRFTIIKVENHYEIKPEGEKYEKICLSMRIYL
;
A
#
# COMPACT_ATOMS: atom_id res chain seq x y z
N MET A 1 -15.92 -9.84 24.12
CA MET A 1 -16.12 -9.21 22.80
C MET A 1 -15.22 -8.00 22.61
N GLY A 2 -15.25 -7.04 23.50
CA GLY A 2 -14.37 -5.88 23.42
C GLY A 2 -12.88 -6.23 23.47
N LYS A 3 -12.54 -7.30 24.16
CA LYS A 3 -11.15 -7.76 24.28
C LYS A 3 -10.54 -8.17 22.94
N ILE A 4 -11.35 -8.78 22.07
CA ILE A 4 -10.87 -9.20 20.74
C ILE A 4 -10.50 -7.98 19.92
N LYS A 5 -11.30 -6.92 19.97
CA LYS A 5 -11.03 -5.67 19.25
C LYS A 5 -9.76 -4.99 19.74
N GLN A 6 -9.44 -5.12 21.01
CA GLN A 6 -8.24 -4.51 21.58
C GLN A 6 -6.95 -5.17 21.12
N GLN A 7 -7.04 -6.40 20.61
CA GLN A 7 -5.89 -7.13 20.09
C GLN A 7 -5.53 -6.73 18.67
N PHE A 8 -6.42 -5.99 17.98
CA PHE A 8 -6.22 -5.59 16.60
C PHE A 8 -5.99 -4.09 16.52
N MET A 9 -5.14 -3.71 15.60
CA MET A 9 -4.89 -2.30 15.31
C MET A 9 -6.10 -1.68 14.65
N ASP A 10 -6.57 -0.55 15.17
CA ASP A 10 -7.65 0.21 14.54
C ASP A 10 -7.08 1.06 13.41
N LEU A 11 -7.71 1.01 12.25
CA LEU A 11 -7.36 1.87 11.12
C LEU A 11 -8.07 3.21 11.24
N ASN A 12 -7.74 3.96 12.27
CA ASN A 12 -8.26 5.30 12.50
C ASN A 12 -7.24 6.35 12.07
N ARG A 13 -7.63 7.62 12.23
CA ARG A 13 -6.77 8.74 11.85
C ARG A 13 -5.41 8.70 12.55
N GLU A 14 -5.40 8.39 13.82
CA GLU A 14 -4.16 8.35 14.61
C GLU A 14 -3.19 7.28 14.06
N THR A 15 -3.70 6.09 13.81
CA THR A 15 -2.92 5.01 13.21
C THR A 15 -2.43 5.40 11.82
N ALA A 16 -3.30 6.01 11.02
CA ALA A 16 -2.95 6.45 9.68
C ALA A 16 -1.82 7.48 9.70
N MET A 17 -1.88 8.44 10.62
CA MET A 17 -0.82 9.46 10.74
C MET A 17 0.51 8.85 11.20
N ARG A 18 0.45 7.88 12.10
CA ARG A 18 1.64 7.14 12.53
C ARG A 18 2.28 6.39 11.35
N LEU A 19 1.47 5.74 10.53
CA LEU A 19 1.95 5.01 9.35
C LEU A 19 2.49 5.98 8.29
N TRP A 20 1.84 7.13 8.11
CA TRP A 20 2.37 8.17 7.23
C TRP A 20 3.77 8.60 7.65
N ASN A 21 3.94 8.92 8.94
CA ASN A 21 5.23 9.37 9.46
C ASN A 21 6.29 8.28 9.33
N LYS A 22 5.91 7.04 9.53
CA LYS A 22 6.82 5.90 9.38
C LYS A 22 7.27 5.73 7.92
N SER A 23 6.36 5.93 6.98
CA SER A 23 6.64 5.74 5.55
C SER A 23 7.31 6.94 4.90
N PHE A 24 6.92 8.14 5.28
CA PHE A 24 7.28 9.36 4.57
C PHE A 24 7.93 10.42 5.46
N GLY A 25 8.12 10.11 6.74
CA GLY A 25 8.74 11.05 7.68
C GLY A 25 7.94 12.33 7.85
N LYS A 26 8.60 13.45 7.68
CA LYS A 26 7.99 14.78 7.87
C LYS A 26 7.36 15.34 6.59
N ASP A 27 7.41 14.61 5.50
CA ASP A 27 6.86 15.08 4.23
C ASP A 27 5.34 15.29 4.35
N THR A 28 4.86 16.40 3.79
CA THR A 28 3.43 16.70 3.77
C THR A 28 2.77 16.19 2.49
N LYS A 29 3.57 15.84 1.48
CA LYS A 29 3.12 15.20 0.25
C LYS A 29 4.05 14.03 -0.05
N ALA A 30 3.49 13.01 -0.68
CA ALA A 30 4.23 11.81 -1.06
C ALA A 30 3.60 11.22 -2.32
N VAL A 31 4.23 10.19 -2.84
CA VAL A 31 3.71 9.45 -4.00
C VAL A 31 3.47 8.02 -3.55
N ASP A 32 2.28 7.50 -3.82
CA ASP A 32 1.97 6.11 -3.45
C ASP A 32 2.64 5.12 -4.42
N PHE A 33 2.52 3.82 -4.13
CA PHE A 33 3.19 2.78 -4.92
C PHE A 33 2.75 2.78 -6.39
N ALA A 34 1.56 3.30 -6.69
CA ALA A 34 1.04 3.34 -8.07
C ALA A 34 1.36 4.66 -8.79
N GLY A 35 2.06 5.58 -8.14
CA GLY A 35 2.47 6.84 -8.75
C GLY A 35 1.50 7.99 -8.55
N ARG A 36 0.50 7.84 -7.68
CA ARG A 36 -0.44 8.92 -7.37
C ARG A 36 0.06 9.76 -6.21
N THR A 37 -0.03 11.07 -6.35
CA THR A 37 0.33 12.00 -5.27
C THR A 37 -0.74 11.98 -4.19
N ILE A 38 -0.29 11.95 -2.94
CA ILE A 38 -1.13 12.00 -1.76
C ILE A 38 -0.64 13.11 -0.83
N ALA A 39 -1.54 13.70 -0.06
CA ALA A 39 -1.20 14.78 0.87
C ALA A 39 -1.60 14.38 2.29
N LYS A 40 -0.70 14.55 3.23
CA LYS A 40 -0.91 14.12 4.62
C LYS A 40 -2.23 14.63 5.21
N GLY A 41 -2.58 15.88 4.92
CA GLY A 41 -3.81 16.50 5.43
C GLY A 41 -5.09 16.00 4.78
N ALA A 42 -4.99 15.20 3.71
CA ALA A 42 -6.16 14.72 2.97
C ALA A 42 -6.54 13.28 3.32
N TYR A 43 -6.26 12.87 4.55
CA TYR A 43 -6.64 11.53 5.00
C TYR A 43 -8.14 11.32 4.88
N ASN A 44 -8.51 10.26 4.19
CA ASN A 44 -9.89 9.81 4.01
C ASN A 44 -10.81 10.85 3.34
N ASP A 45 -10.24 11.77 2.60
CA ASP A 45 -10.97 12.84 1.93
C ASP A 45 -11.13 12.54 0.43
N ARG A 46 -12.28 11.97 0.06
CA ARG A 46 -12.59 11.63 -1.34
C ARG A 46 -12.79 12.85 -2.22
N ASN A 47 -13.01 14.01 -1.62
CA ASN A 47 -13.18 15.25 -2.38
C ASN A 47 -11.84 15.91 -2.70
N SER A 48 -10.77 15.47 -2.07
CA SER A 48 -9.43 15.96 -2.36
C SER A 48 -8.81 15.21 -3.52
N GLU A 49 -8.11 15.94 -4.38
CA GLU A 49 -7.28 15.34 -5.43
C GLU A 49 -6.18 14.43 -4.84
N PHE A 50 -5.79 14.67 -3.61
CA PHE A 50 -4.70 13.97 -2.94
C PHE A 50 -5.17 13.08 -1.78
N GLY A 51 -6.47 12.72 -1.77
CA GLY A 51 -7.05 11.90 -0.71
C GLY A 51 -6.42 10.52 -0.63
N TRP A 52 -6.15 10.08 0.58
CA TRP A 52 -5.49 8.80 0.82
C TRP A 52 -6.11 8.07 2.01
N ASN A 53 -5.84 6.81 2.09
CA ASN A 53 -6.21 5.98 3.24
C ASN A 53 -5.17 4.88 3.41
N VAL A 54 -5.43 3.97 4.34
CA VAL A 54 -4.54 2.85 4.62
C VAL A 54 -5.20 1.57 4.11
N ASP A 55 -4.44 0.77 3.38
CA ASP A 55 -4.92 -0.49 2.82
C ASP A 55 -4.07 -1.66 3.30
N HIS A 56 -4.69 -2.83 3.30
CA HIS A 56 -4.00 -4.10 3.58
C HIS A 56 -3.30 -4.56 2.31
N ILE A 57 -2.01 -4.84 2.41
CA ILE A 57 -1.23 -5.36 1.27
C ILE A 57 -1.81 -6.72 0.86
N LEU A 58 -1.78 -7.70 1.77
CA LEU A 58 -2.54 -8.92 1.59
C LEU A 58 -3.95 -8.66 2.09
N PRO A 59 -4.98 -8.81 1.23
CA PRO A 59 -6.35 -8.53 1.66
C PRO A 59 -6.78 -9.34 2.87
N GLN A 60 -7.59 -8.74 3.73
CA GLN A 60 -8.13 -9.45 4.90
C GLN A 60 -8.91 -10.71 4.49
N SER A 61 -9.61 -10.65 3.35
CA SER A 61 -10.33 -11.80 2.80
C SER A 61 -9.40 -12.98 2.46
N ARG A 62 -8.09 -12.72 2.37
CA ARG A 62 -7.07 -13.73 2.09
C ARG A 62 -6.21 -14.03 3.33
N GLY A 63 -6.64 -13.59 4.49
CA GLY A 63 -5.90 -13.81 5.73
C GLY A 63 -4.94 -12.69 6.10
N GLY A 64 -5.00 -11.57 5.42
CA GLY A 64 -4.15 -10.41 5.72
C GLY A 64 -4.45 -9.84 7.09
N LYS A 65 -3.40 -9.55 7.84
CA LYS A 65 -3.51 -9.03 9.20
C LYS A 65 -3.44 -7.51 9.20
N THR A 66 -4.08 -6.90 10.19
CA THR A 66 -3.99 -5.47 10.42
C THR A 66 -2.78 -5.22 11.31
N ALA A 67 -1.62 -5.19 10.69
CA ALA A 67 -0.33 -4.97 11.33
C ALA A 67 0.55 -4.14 10.40
N ASP A 68 1.49 -3.38 10.95
CA ASP A 68 2.31 -2.44 10.19
C ASP A 68 2.93 -3.04 8.93
N HIS A 69 3.43 -4.28 9.03
CA HIS A 69 4.09 -4.94 7.90
C HIS A 69 3.13 -5.28 6.75
N ASN A 70 1.83 -5.18 6.98
CA ASN A 70 0.81 -5.50 5.99
C ASN A 70 -0.06 -4.28 5.64
N LEU A 71 0.38 -3.09 5.97
CA LEU A 71 -0.39 -1.87 5.74
C LEU A 71 0.40 -0.91 4.87
N VAL A 72 -0.30 -0.20 3.99
CA VAL A 72 0.30 0.77 3.08
C VAL A 72 -0.60 1.99 2.97
N CYS A 73 0.02 3.19 3.00
CA CYS A 73 -0.69 4.42 2.71
C CYS A 73 -0.78 4.59 1.20
N CYS A 74 -1.97 4.73 0.66
CA CYS A 74 -2.14 4.91 -0.77
C CYS A 74 -3.34 5.81 -1.08
N HIS A 75 -3.34 6.34 -2.29
CA HIS A 75 -4.46 7.15 -2.77
C HIS A 75 -5.76 6.35 -2.72
N ILE A 76 -6.85 7.03 -2.42
CA ILE A 76 -8.16 6.39 -2.32
C ILE A 76 -8.51 5.65 -3.62
N LEU A 77 -8.20 6.25 -4.78
CA LEU A 77 -8.44 5.61 -6.07
C LEU A 77 -7.57 4.37 -6.28
N THR A 78 -6.33 4.40 -5.82
CA THR A 78 -5.44 3.24 -5.88
C THR A 78 -6.01 2.10 -5.03
N ASN A 79 -6.49 2.42 -3.85
CA ASN A 79 -7.13 1.44 -2.96
C ASN A 79 -8.40 0.86 -3.61
N ASP A 80 -9.24 1.72 -4.19
CA ASP A 80 -10.47 1.29 -4.86
C ASP A 80 -10.14 0.33 -6.01
N GLU A 81 -9.11 0.62 -6.79
CA GLU A 81 -8.73 -0.21 -7.94
C GLU A 81 -8.10 -1.53 -7.51
N LYS A 82 -7.29 -1.51 -6.45
CA LYS A 82 -6.71 -2.72 -5.90
C LYS A 82 -7.78 -3.64 -5.32
N ALA A 83 -8.71 -3.06 -4.54
CA ALA A 83 -9.77 -3.80 -3.87
C ALA A 83 -9.19 -5.01 -3.11
N ASP A 84 -9.86 -6.16 -3.18
CA ASP A 84 -9.41 -7.41 -2.55
C ASP A 84 -8.76 -8.37 -3.54
N LYS A 85 -8.30 -7.85 -4.67
CA LYS A 85 -7.69 -8.67 -5.72
C LYS A 85 -6.35 -9.25 -5.26
N PHE A 86 -6.11 -10.48 -5.66
CA PHE A 86 -4.90 -11.21 -5.29
C PHE A 86 -4.65 -12.36 -6.28
N PRO A 87 -3.43 -12.60 -6.73
CA PRO A 87 -2.23 -11.83 -6.41
C PRO A 87 -2.02 -10.61 -7.30
N GLY A 88 -2.61 -10.56 -8.46
CA GLY A 88 -2.40 -9.47 -9.41
C GLY A 88 -3.51 -8.44 -9.38
N PHE A 89 -3.16 -7.19 -9.65
CA PHE A 89 -4.14 -6.13 -9.79
C PHE A 89 -3.58 -5.01 -10.66
N VAL A 90 -4.48 -4.14 -11.13
CA VAL A 90 -4.10 -2.95 -11.89
C VAL A 90 -4.53 -1.71 -11.09
N ALA A 91 -3.62 -0.76 -10.94
CA ALA A 91 -3.91 0.52 -10.32
C ALA A 91 -3.14 1.61 -11.06
N ASN A 92 -3.81 2.72 -11.36
CA ASN A 92 -3.22 3.83 -12.10
C ASN A 92 -2.61 3.35 -13.43
N ASN A 93 -3.31 2.46 -14.13
CA ASN A 93 -2.89 1.87 -15.42
C ASN A 93 -1.59 1.07 -15.36
N LYS A 94 -1.20 0.62 -14.18
CA LYS A 94 0.02 -0.18 -13.99
C LYS A 94 -0.35 -1.52 -13.37
N ARG A 95 0.38 -2.56 -13.76
CA ARG A 95 0.19 -3.90 -13.22
C ARG A 95 1.08 -4.13 -12.02
N PHE A 96 0.49 -4.72 -10.99
CA PHE A 96 1.19 -5.08 -9.76
C PHE A 96 0.90 -6.51 -9.38
N THR A 97 1.81 -7.11 -8.63
CA THR A 97 1.56 -8.39 -8.01
C THR A 97 1.94 -8.34 -6.54
N ILE A 98 1.19 -9.07 -5.73
CA ILE A 98 1.45 -9.20 -4.30
C ILE A 98 2.26 -10.48 -4.12
N ILE A 99 3.45 -10.36 -3.57
CA ILE A 99 4.36 -11.49 -3.39
C ILE A 99 4.70 -11.66 -1.91
N LYS A 100 4.94 -12.90 -1.53
CA LYS A 100 5.39 -13.22 -0.18
C LYS A 100 6.91 -13.08 -0.12
N VAL A 101 7.39 -12.30 0.85
CA VAL A 101 8.82 -12.10 1.10
C VAL A 101 9.05 -12.43 2.56
N GLU A 102 9.69 -13.57 2.82
CA GLU A 102 9.90 -14.07 4.18
C GLU A 102 8.57 -14.23 4.93
N ASN A 103 8.29 -13.39 5.92
CA ASN A 103 7.10 -13.49 6.76
C ASN A 103 6.02 -12.46 6.42
N HIS A 104 6.20 -11.68 5.35
CA HIS A 104 5.27 -10.62 5.00
C HIS A 104 5.00 -10.60 3.50
N TYR A 105 4.10 -9.72 3.08
CA TYR A 105 3.76 -9.55 1.68
C TYR A 105 4.15 -8.16 1.21
N GLU A 106 4.51 -8.05 -0.06
CA GLU A 106 4.90 -6.79 -0.69
C GLU A 106 4.19 -6.64 -2.03
N ILE A 107 3.92 -5.39 -2.39
CA ILE A 107 3.38 -5.04 -3.70
C ILE A 107 4.55 -4.73 -4.62
N LYS A 108 4.62 -5.43 -5.75
CA LYS A 108 5.68 -5.23 -6.74
C LYS A 108 5.10 -4.89 -8.09
N PRO A 109 5.65 -3.88 -8.80
CA PRO A 109 5.25 -3.62 -10.17
C PRO A 109 5.77 -4.72 -11.09
N GLU A 110 4.88 -5.38 -11.82
CA GLU A 110 5.25 -6.52 -12.65
C GLU A 110 6.21 -6.16 -13.77
N GLY A 111 5.87 -5.14 -14.55
CA GLY A 111 6.70 -4.74 -15.69
C GLY A 111 8.06 -4.22 -15.27
N GLU A 112 8.07 -3.35 -14.28
CA GLU A 112 9.30 -2.76 -13.77
C GLU A 112 10.23 -3.80 -13.16
N LYS A 113 9.67 -4.74 -12.42
CA LYS A 113 10.43 -5.85 -11.84
C LYS A 113 11.14 -6.66 -12.94
N TYR A 114 10.41 -6.97 -14.00
CA TYR A 114 10.96 -7.73 -15.11
C TYR A 114 12.06 -6.96 -15.82
N GLU A 115 11.84 -5.70 -16.11
CA GLU A 115 12.84 -4.85 -16.77
C GLU A 115 14.11 -4.72 -15.94
N LYS A 116 13.98 -4.55 -14.64
CA LYS A 116 15.13 -4.45 -13.74
C LYS A 116 15.97 -5.74 -13.77
N ILE A 117 15.32 -6.88 -13.78
CA ILE A 117 16.02 -8.16 -13.88
C ILE A 117 16.80 -8.23 -15.20
N CYS A 118 16.17 -7.88 -16.31
CA CYS A 118 16.81 -7.86 -17.61
C CYS A 118 18.01 -6.91 -17.65
N LEU A 119 17.86 -5.71 -17.12
CA LEU A 119 18.94 -4.74 -17.06
C LEU A 119 20.09 -5.24 -16.21
N SER A 120 19.79 -5.83 -15.07
CA SER A 120 20.82 -6.41 -14.20
C SER A 120 21.60 -7.50 -14.91
N MET A 121 20.92 -8.37 -15.64
CA MET A 121 21.56 -9.40 -16.42
C MET A 121 22.48 -8.84 -17.49
N ARG A 122 22.07 -7.75 -18.14
CA ARG A 122 22.92 -7.07 -19.12
C ARG A 122 24.20 -6.52 -18.51
N ILE A 123 24.09 -6.01 -17.28
CA ILE A 123 25.23 -5.44 -16.57
C ILE A 123 26.26 -6.54 -16.25
N TYR A 124 25.79 -7.73 -15.92
CA TYR A 124 26.66 -8.84 -15.51
C TYR A 124 27.11 -9.71 -16.66
N LEU A 125 26.51 -9.56 -17.80
CA LEU A 125 26.89 -10.29 -19.00
C LEU A 125 27.96 -9.53 -19.79
#